data_3e27165e0116eafca05f296633a58d1e
#
_entry.id   3e27165e0116eafca05f296633a58d1e
#
_cell.length_a   1.000
_cell.length_b   1.000
_cell.length_c   1.000
_cell.angle_alpha   90.00
_cell.angle_beta   90.00
_cell.angle_gamma   90.00
#
_symmetry.space_group_name_H-M   'P 1'
#
loop_
_entity.id
_entity.type
_entity.pdbx_description
1 polymer ?
#
loop_
_entity_poly.entity_id
_entity_poly.type
_entity_poly.pdbx_seq_one_letter_code
_entity_poly.pdbx_strand_id
1 'polypeptide(L)' 'MDIRSYIKQNFKNNKIEEISAAINSSISEHDEITLPGLGVFFELLWENSNESDKSNILNTLKQALNWFFYKK' A
#
# COMPACT_ATOMS: atom_id res chain seq x y z
N MET A 1 -3.03 8.77 -20.01
CA MET A 1 -2.45 8.99 -18.68
C MET A 1 -2.36 7.64 -17.98
N ASP A 2 -1.20 7.32 -17.44
CA ASP A 2 -1.08 6.03 -16.76
C ASP A 2 -1.51 6.15 -15.30
N ILE A 3 -1.87 5.02 -14.72
CA ILE A 3 -2.39 4.97 -13.35
C ILE A 3 -1.35 5.45 -12.34
N ARG A 4 -0.08 5.11 -12.56
CA ARG A 4 0.98 5.50 -11.63
C ARG A 4 1.10 7.02 -11.53
N SER A 5 1.15 7.69 -12.67
CA SER A 5 1.25 9.16 -12.68
C SER A 5 0.01 9.80 -12.06
N TYR A 6 -1.16 9.24 -12.35
CA TYR A 6 -2.41 9.77 -11.80
C TYR A 6 -2.41 9.71 -10.27
N ILE A 7 -2.06 8.55 -9.72
CA ILE A 7 -2.04 8.37 -8.27
C ILE A 7 -1.00 9.29 -7.62
N LYS A 8 0.19 9.35 -8.19
CA LYS A 8 1.25 10.19 -7.63
C LYS A 8 0.84 11.65 -7.61
N GLN A 9 0.20 12.13 -8.66
CA GLN A 9 -0.23 13.53 -8.73
C GLN A 9 -1.34 13.82 -7.73
N ASN A 10 -2.28 12.89 -7.58
CA ASN A 10 -3.40 13.08 -6.67
C ASN A 10 -2.95 13.23 -5.22
N PHE A 11 -1.87 12.57 -4.83
CA PHE A 11 -1.48 12.51 -3.42
C PHE A 11 -0.21 13.29 -3.10
N LYS A 12 0.37 14.00 -4.07
CA LYS A 12 1.67 14.64 -3.85
C LYS A 12 1.65 15.70 -2.77
N ASN A 13 0.51 16.34 -2.55
CA ASN A 13 0.39 17.42 -1.55
C ASN A 13 -0.41 17.00 -0.33
N ASN A 14 -0.77 15.71 -0.23
CA ASN A 14 -1.59 15.25 0.88
C ASN A 14 -0.75 15.05 2.13
N LYS A 15 -1.38 15.31 3.27
CA LYS A 15 -0.74 15.06 4.56
C LYS A 15 -0.75 13.58 4.87
N ILE A 16 0.11 13.18 5.82
CA ILE A 16 0.20 11.77 6.20
C ILE A 16 -1.16 11.23 6.62
N GLU A 17 -1.93 12.02 7.36
CA GLU A 17 -3.25 11.59 7.82
C GLU A 17 -4.21 11.32 6.66
N GLU A 18 -4.10 12.12 5.61
CA GLU A 18 -4.94 11.95 4.43
C GLU A 18 -4.56 10.70 3.65
N ILE A 19 -3.27 10.44 3.56
CA ILE A 19 -2.79 9.23 2.90
C ILE A 19 -3.24 8.00 3.69
N SER A 20 -3.11 8.06 5.01
CA SER A 20 -3.56 6.97 5.88
C SER A 20 -5.05 6.70 5.71
N ALA A 21 -5.85 7.77 5.66
CA ALA A 21 -7.30 7.61 5.48
C ALA A 21 -7.62 6.97 4.13
N ALA A 22 -6.89 7.37 3.08
CA ALA A 22 -7.13 6.82 1.75
C ALA A 22 -6.80 5.32 1.73
N ILE A 23 -5.72 4.92 2.36
CA ILE A 23 -5.33 3.51 2.41
C ILE A 23 -6.38 2.71 3.18
N ASN A 24 -6.77 3.19 4.36
CA ASN A 24 -7.75 2.48 5.18
C ASN A 24 -9.10 2.36 4.48
N SER A 25 -9.52 3.43 3.82
CA SER A 25 -10.77 3.43 3.07
C SER A 25 -10.72 2.42 1.93
N SER A 26 -9.61 2.40 1.19
CA SER A 26 -9.45 1.48 0.07
C SER A 26 -9.50 0.04 0.53
N ILE A 27 -8.88 -0.26 1.67
CA ILE A 27 -8.88 -1.61 2.21
C ILE A 27 -10.28 -2.00 2.69
N SER A 28 -10.97 -1.07 3.35
CA SER A 28 -12.30 -1.35 3.90
C SER A 28 -13.34 -1.64 2.82
N GLU A 29 -13.20 -1.01 1.67
CA GLU A 29 -14.17 -1.20 0.59
C GLU A 29 -14.10 -2.58 -0.02
N HIS A 30 -12.96 -3.27 0.10
CA HIS A 30 -12.75 -4.60 -0.50
C HIS A 30 -13.13 -4.63 -1.98
N ASP A 31 -12.92 -3.52 -2.67
CA ASP A 31 -13.29 -3.39 -4.08
C ASP A 31 -12.03 -3.51 -4.93
N GLU A 32 -12.13 -4.33 -5.98
CA GLU A 32 -10.99 -4.52 -6.88
C GLU A 32 -10.57 -3.23 -7.56
N ILE A 33 -11.47 -2.27 -7.64
CA ILE A 33 -11.18 -0.98 -8.26
C ILE A 33 -10.10 -0.21 -7.48
N THR A 34 -9.98 -0.46 -6.17
CA THR A 34 -8.98 0.24 -5.35
C THR A 34 -7.61 -0.42 -5.38
N LEU A 35 -7.50 -1.64 -5.89
CA LEU A 35 -6.23 -2.38 -5.87
C LEU A 35 -5.11 -1.69 -6.65
N PRO A 36 -5.36 -1.13 -7.85
CA PRO A 36 -4.27 -0.45 -8.55
C PRO A 36 -3.66 0.69 -7.76
N GLY A 37 -4.50 1.48 -7.05
CA GLY A 37 -3.99 2.57 -6.23
C GLY A 37 -3.15 2.07 -5.08
N LEU A 38 -3.61 1.03 -4.40
CA LEU A 38 -2.84 0.41 -3.32
C LEU A 38 -1.53 -0.16 -3.83
N GLY A 39 -1.54 -0.74 -5.03
CA GLY A 39 -0.34 -1.26 -5.65
C GLY A 39 0.69 -0.17 -5.92
N VAL A 40 0.25 0.99 -6.41
CA VAL A 40 1.14 2.12 -6.63
C VAL A 40 1.74 2.60 -5.31
N PHE A 41 0.92 2.69 -4.27
CA PHE A 41 1.43 3.06 -2.93
C PHE A 41 2.50 2.08 -2.47
N PHE A 42 2.27 0.79 -2.67
CA PHE A 42 3.26 -0.22 -2.27
C PHE A 42 4.54 -0.09 -3.08
N GLU A 43 4.43 0.15 -4.39
CA GLU A 43 5.62 0.34 -5.21
C GLU A 43 6.45 1.53 -4.72
N LEU A 44 5.77 2.65 -4.43
CA LEU A 44 6.46 3.83 -3.91
C LEU A 44 7.14 3.55 -2.59
N LEU A 45 6.44 2.87 -1.71
CA LEU A 45 6.99 2.50 -0.41
C LEU A 45 8.24 1.64 -0.57
N TRP A 46 8.14 0.61 -1.39
CA TRP A 46 9.24 -0.32 -1.60
C TRP A 46 10.46 0.35 -2.21
N GLU A 47 10.23 1.12 -3.28
CA GLU A 47 11.32 1.76 -4.00
C GLU A 47 12.05 2.80 -3.16
N ASN A 48 11.38 3.36 -2.16
CA ASN A 48 11.95 4.41 -1.32
C ASN A 48 12.35 3.92 0.07
N SER A 49 12.30 2.62 0.30
CA SER A 49 12.68 2.03 1.58
C SER A 49 14.13 1.56 1.52
N ASN A 50 14.85 1.68 2.64
CA ASN A 50 16.19 1.12 2.74
C ASN A 50 16.09 -0.36 3.06
N GLU A 51 17.24 -1.03 3.18
CA GLU A 51 17.27 -2.48 3.40
C GLU A 51 16.61 -2.87 4.72
N SER A 52 16.81 -2.06 5.76
CA SER A 52 16.22 -2.33 7.05
C SER A 52 14.69 -2.22 6.98
N ASP A 53 14.18 -1.19 6.34
CA ASP A 53 12.75 -1.00 6.19
C ASP A 53 12.14 -2.10 5.32
N LYS A 54 12.83 -2.50 4.26
CA LYS A 54 12.34 -3.59 3.41
C LYS A 54 12.25 -4.89 4.19
N SER A 55 13.21 -5.14 5.05
CA SER A 55 13.19 -6.33 5.89
C SER A 55 11.95 -6.32 6.80
N ASN A 56 11.64 -5.16 7.39
CA ASN A 56 10.47 -5.04 8.24
C ASN A 56 9.18 -5.24 7.44
N ILE A 57 9.11 -4.67 6.24
CA ILE A 57 7.96 -4.84 5.36
C ILE A 57 7.76 -6.32 5.05
N LEU A 58 8.85 -7.01 4.69
CA LEU A 58 8.77 -8.42 4.34
C LEU A 58 8.37 -9.28 5.53
N ASN A 59 8.89 -8.97 6.71
CA ASN A 59 8.51 -9.71 7.92
C ASN A 59 7.02 -9.57 8.21
N THR A 60 6.51 -8.35 8.12
CA THR A 60 5.09 -8.10 8.34
C THR A 60 4.23 -8.84 7.30
N LEU A 61 4.65 -8.73 6.04
CA LEU A 61 3.92 -9.39 4.96
C LEU A 61 3.93 -10.91 5.12
N LYS A 62 5.08 -11.46 5.49
CA LYS A 62 5.20 -12.92 5.70
C LYS A 62 4.27 -13.37 6.82
N GLN A 63 4.24 -12.63 7.92
CA GLN A 63 3.35 -12.97 9.02
C GLN A 63 1.89 -12.91 8.59
N ALA A 64 1.52 -11.89 7.82
CA ALA A 64 0.14 -11.74 7.36
C ALA A 64 -0.26 -12.90 6.45
N LEU A 65 0.64 -13.31 5.56
CA LEU A 65 0.37 -14.43 4.67
C LEU A 65 0.23 -15.73 5.43
N ASN A 66 1.10 -15.95 6.41
CA ASN A 66 1.01 -17.15 7.25
C ASN A 66 -0.31 -17.16 8.02
N TRP A 67 -0.67 -16.01 8.58
CA TRP A 67 -1.92 -15.89 9.34
C TRP A 67 -3.13 -16.20 8.47
N PHE A 68 -3.13 -15.68 7.25
CA PHE A 68 -4.24 -15.90 6.32
C PHE A 68 -4.44 -17.39 6.05
N PHE A 69 -3.34 -18.12 5.77
CA PHE A 69 -3.45 -19.52 5.45
C PHE A 69 -3.69 -20.39 6.69
N TYR A 70 -3.20 -19.94 7.82
CA TYR A 70 -3.37 -20.68 9.08
C TYR A 70 -4.82 -20.64 9.56
N LYS A 71 -5.50 -19.56 9.29
CA LYS A 71 -6.85 -19.36 9.78
C LYS A 71 -7.90 -20.17 9.04
N LYS A 72 -7.52 -20.76 7.96
CA LYS A 72 -8.46 -21.61 7.24
C LYS A 72 -8.75 -22.89 7.99
#